data_dcc86313c27cf8af83c4848a9a65b047
#
_entry.id   dcc86313c27cf8af83c4848a9a65b047
#
_cell.length_a   1.000
_cell.length_b   1.000
_cell.length_c   1.000
_cell.angle_alpha   90.00
_cell.angle_beta   90.00
_cell.angle_gamma   90.00
#
_symmetry.space_group_name_H-M   'P 1'
#
loop_
_entity.id
_entity.type
_entity.pdbx_description
1 polymer ?
#
loop_
_entity_poly.entity_id
_entity_poly.type
_entity_poly.pdbx_seq_one_letter_code
_entity_poly.pdbx_strand_id
1 'polypeptide(L)'
;MWIHQEETKRITFIDELEIQISDGGYDEVGPEWYGTRECSPFSRLYYISGGSAWAQNGDDTLEFTEGHMALIPLWHPYPHGCVESFSHLYFHFNLSKSGGPDLFSSLKQILILPLDRQTIAHMIQLYNSQNPADALLLTSFLLRDINTFISLGVSTGTMTYAYSETMERVVRLIQERLSARLTVNQLAEEMSISPSTLTKKFRAEVGTPLGTYIDTMLFRKCMHLLLSTDLPIGKIAEELEFCDQFYFSRFFKQHYGETPTAYRRRLRQG
;
A
#
# COMPACT_ATOMS: atom_id res chain seq x y z
N MET A 1 12.88 2.73 -36.75
CA MET A 1 11.63 1.97 -36.43
C MET A 1 11.66 1.35 -35.02
N TRP A 2 12.81 0.94 -34.49
CA TRP A 2 12.96 0.36 -33.14
C TRP A 2 12.85 1.37 -31.98
N ILE A 3 13.28 2.60 -32.20
CA ILE A 3 13.27 3.67 -31.17
C ILE A 3 11.83 4.03 -30.79
N HIS A 4 10.90 4.10 -31.72
CA HIS A 4 9.48 4.43 -31.47
C HIS A 4 8.73 3.39 -30.63
N GLN A 5 9.08 2.11 -30.72
CA GLN A 5 8.43 1.07 -29.90
C GLN A 5 8.88 1.11 -28.45
N GLU A 6 10.13 1.43 -28.16
CA GLU A 6 10.62 1.60 -26.78
C GLU A 6 10.10 2.88 -26.13
N GLU A 7 10.01 3.97 -26.88
CA GLU A 7 9.42 5.23 -26.43
C GLU A 7 7.93 5.06 -26.10
N THR A 8 7.18 4.38 -26.93
CA THR A 8 5.75 4.08 -26.68
C THR A 8 5.59 3.24 -25.40
N LYS A 9 6.43 2.22 -25.18
CA LYS A 9 6.40 1.42 -23.94
C LYS A 9 6.69 2.24 -22.69
N ARG A 10 7.61 3.22 -22.75
CA ARG A 10 7.92 4.10 -21.63
C ARG A 10 6.77 5.04 -21.28
N ILE A 11 6.15 5.66 -22.28
CA ILE A 11 5.00 6.54 -22.09
C ILE A 11 3.83 5.75 -21.52
N THR A 12 3.52 4.58 -22.07
CA THR A 12 2.45 3.70 -21.56
C THR A 12 2.72 3.30 -20.12
N PHE A 13 3.97 3.00 -19.75
CA PHE A 13 4.32 2.68 -18.35
C PHE A 13 4.02 3.84 -17.40
N ILE A 14 4.32 5.09 -17.80
CA ILE A 14 4.05 6.28 -16.97
C ILE A 14 2.55 6.49 -16.79
N ASP A 15 1.77 6.38 -17.88
CA ASP A 15 0.31 6.56 -17.86
C ASP A 15 -0.41 5.48 -17.03
N GLU A 16 0.20 4.29 -16.90
CA GLU A 16 -0.37 3.17 -16.18
C GLU A 16 0.00 3.14 -14.69
N LEU A 17 0.88 4.04 -14.22
CA LEU A 17 1.23 4.11 -12.81
C LEU A 17 0.12 4.78 -11.99
N GLU A 18 -0.37 4.06 -11.00
CA GLU A 18 -1.39 4.52 -10.06
C GLU A 18 -0.84 4.49 -8.64
N ILE A 19 -0.74 5.67 -8.01
CA ILE A 19 -0.51 5.78 -6.58
C ILE A 19 -1.84 6.08 -5.87
N GLN A 20 -2.14 5.32 -4.84
CA GLN A 20 -3.29 5.54 -3.98
C GLN A 20 -2.80 5.75 -2.55
N ILE A 21 -2.95 6.98 -2.04
CA ILE A 21 -2.68 7.30 -0.64
C ILE A 21 -3.98 7.07 0.12
N SER A 22 -3.96 6.20 1.11
CA SER A 22 -5.13 5.82 1.91
C SER A 22 -5.17 6.53 3.26
N ASP A 23 -4.02 6.97 3.76
CA ASP A 23 -3.89 7.70 5.02
C ASP A 23 -2.58 8.48 5.04
N GLY A 24 -2.50 9.50 5.89
CA GLY A 24 -1.28 10.26 6.13
C GLY A 24 -1.45 11.18 7.32
N GLY A 25 -0.38 11.40 8.06
CA GLY A 25 -0.39 12.21 9.26
C GLY A 25 1.00 12.50 9.78
N TYR A 26 1.07 13.44 10.71
CA TYR A 26 2.23 13.68 11.53
C TYR A 26 1.91 13.26 12.96
N ASP A 27 2.63 12.27 13.46
CA ASP A 27 2.45 11.73 14.79
C ASP A 27 3.68 11.95 15.67
N GLU A 28 3.41 12.29 16.93
CA GLU A 28 4.38 12.27 18.03
C GLU A 28 3.87 11.25 19.04
N VAL A 29 4.59 10.15 19.18
CA VAL A 29 4.18 9.00 19.96
C VAL A 29 5.23 8.64 21.02
N GLY A 30 4.79 7.95 22.06
CA GLY A 30 5.62 7.43 23.14
C GLY A 30 5.56 5.90 23.23
N PRO A 31 5.82 5.33 24.43
CA PRO A 31 5.86 3.87 24.64
C PRO A 31 4.53 3.15 24.35
N GLU A 32 3.42 3.89 24.25
CA GLU A 32 2.12 3.36 23.82
C GLU A 32 2.09 2.96 22.33
N TRP A 33 3.03 3.48 21.54
CA TRP A 33 3.21 3.06 20.15
C TRP A 33 3.98 1.74 20.11
N TYR A 34 3.21 0.66 20.24
CA TYR A 34 3.71 -0.69 20.32
C TYR A 34 2.79 -1.64 19.56
N GLY A 35 3.35 -2.47 18.71
CA GLY A 35 2.64 -3.49 17.94
C GLY A 35 3.41 -4.80 17.90
N THR A 36 2.72 -5.91 18.16
CA THR A 36 3.36 -7.24 18.17
C THR A 36 3.36 -7.93 16.81
N ARG A 37 2.46 -7.56 15.92
CA ARG A 37 2.29 -8.24 14.63
C ARG A 37 1.42 -7.44 13.68
N GLU A 38 1.72 -6.17 13.50
CA GLU A 38 1.01 -5.39 12.51
C GLU A 38 1.30 -5.89 11.09
N CYS A 39 0.26 -6.02 10.31
CA CYS A 39 0.34 -6.45 8.92
C CYS A 39 -0.79 -5.77 8.15
N SER A 40 -0.47 -4.97 7.16
CA SER A 40 -1.47 -4.15 6.46
C SER A 40 -1.42 -4.35 4.95
N PRO A 41 -2.56 -4.15 4.26
CA PRO A 41 -2.67 -4.31 2.81
C PRO A 41 -2.13 -3.10 2.02
N PHE A 42 -1.37 -2.24 2.68
CA PHE A 42 -0.73 -1.06 2.12
C PHE A 42 0.71 -0.96 2.64
N SER A 43 1.56 -0.28 1.87
CA SER A 43 2.91 0.08 2.28
C SER A 43 2.88 1.34 3.13
N ARG A 44 3.83 1.46 4.05
CA ARG A 44 4.03 2.65 4.88
C ARG A 44 5.34 3.32 4.53
N LEU A 45 5.30 4.61 4.38
CA LEU A 45 6.50 5.44 4.24
C LEU A 45 6.54 6.42 5.42
N TYR A 46 7.60 6.32 6.21
CA TYR A 46 7.84 7.16 7.39
C TYR A 46 9.01 8.10 7.12
N TYR A 47 8.86 9.36 7.50
CA TYR A 47 9.88 10.39 7.51
C TYR A 47 10.15 10.78 8.96
N ILE A 48 11.29 10.37 9.51
CA ILE A 48 11.57 10.43 10.94
C ILE A 48 12.16 11.79 11.28
N SER A 49 11.41 12.59 12.03
CA SER A 49 11.75 13.97 12.38
C SER A 49 12.32 14.12 13.79
N GLY A 50 12.21 13.10 14.65
CA GLY A 50 12.72 13.14 16.01
C GLY A 50 12.58 11.84 16.77
N GLY A 51 13.38 11.69 17.81
CA GLY A 51 13.37 10.50 18.65
C GLY A 51 13.86 9.24 17.95
N SER A 52 13.48 8.09 18.50
CA SER A 52 13.80 6.78 17.93
C SER A 52 12.75 5.73 18.22
N ALA A 53 12.61 4.79 17.29
CA ALA A 53 11.78 3.61 17.45
C ALA A 53 12.51 2.39 16.87
N TRP A 54 12.01 1.21 17.20
CA TRP A 54 12.53 -0.05 16.68
C TRP A 54 11.45 -0.81 15.91
N ALA A 55 11.89 -1.61 14.92
CA ALA A 55 11.03 -2.55 14.24
C ALA A 55 11.79 -3.85 13.98
N GLN A 56 11.10 -5.00 14.06
CA GLN A 56 11.68 -6.27 13.67
C GLN A 56 11.49 -6.53 12.17
N ASN A 57 12.55 -7.02 11.54
CA ASN A 57 12.60 -7.39 10.14
C ASN A 57 13.15 -8.83 10.03
N GLY A 58 12.26 -9.82 10.24
CA GLY A 58 12.67 -11.20 10.48
C GLY A 58 13.37 -11.35 11.84
N ASP A 59 14.60 -11.82 11.84
CA ASP A 59 15.42 -11.97 13.05
C ASP A 59 16.20 -10.71 13.43
N ASP A 60 16.26 -9.72 12.54
CA ASP A 60 16.98 -8.46 12.76
C ASP A 60 16.09 -7.40 13.40
N THR A 61 16.66 -6.60 14.29
CA THR A 61 16.03 -5.39 14.82
C THR A 61 16.61 -4.17 14.11
N LEU A 62 15.75 -3.38 13.51
CA LEU A 62 16.08 -2.13 12.84
C LEU A 62 15.73 -0.96 13.76
N GLU A 63 16.53 0.10 13.71
CA GLU A 63 16.24 1.37 14.36
C GLU A 63 15.69 2.40 13.37
N PHE A 64 14.60 3.04 13.72
CA PHE A 64 14.05 4.21 13.09
C PHE A 64 14.55 5.44 13.84
N THR A 65 15.47 6.18 13.22
CA THR A 65 16.11 7.33 13.84
C THR A 65 15.93 8.59 13.01
N GLU A 66 16.00 9.74 13.67
CA GLU A 66 15.90 11.06 13.03
C GLU A 66 16.86 11.19 11.83
N GLY A 67 16.39 11.84 10.75
CA GLY A 67 17.16 12.01 9.53
C GLY A 67 17.16 10.79 8.60
N HIS A 68 16.14 9.92 8.73
CA HIS A 68 15.93 8.77 7.88
C HIS A 68 14.49 8.73 7.36
N MET A 69 14.31 8.03 6.26
CA MET A 69 13.02 7.57 5.78
C MET A 69 12.98 6.05 5.80
N ALA A 70 11.84 5.47 6.15
CA ALA A 70 11.65 4.03 6.25
C ALA A 70 10.46 3.58 5.44
N LEU A 71 10.66 2.56 4.59
CA LEU A 71 9.61 1.89 3.85
C LEU A 71 9.31 0.54 4.47
N ILE A 72 8.08 0.35 4.92
CA ILE A 72 7.53 -0.92 5.40
C ILE A 72 6.58 -1.42 4.31
N PRO A 73 6.92 -2.52 3.61
CA PRO A 73 6.07 -2.99 2.51
C PRO A 73 4.76 -3.58 3.00
N LEU A 74 3.76 -3.57 2.12
CA LEU A 74 2.48 -4.21 2.40
C LEU A 74 2.66 -5.69 2.76
N TRP A 75 1.78 -6.21 3.61
CA TRP A 75 1.79 -7.61 4.11
C TRP A 75 3.07 -8.03 4.82
N HIS A 76 3.95 -7.09 5.18
CA HIS A 76 5.11 -7.37 6.00
C HIS A 76 4.72 -7.30 7.48
N PRO A 77 4.70 -8.41 8.22
CA PRO A 77 4.46 -8.37 9.66
C PRO A 77 5.68 -7.78 10.34
N TYR A 78 5.50 -6.73 11.13
CA TYR A 78 6.59 -6.09 11.85
C TYR A 78 6.20 -5.78 13.29
N PRO A 79 6.72 -6.52 14.26
CA PRO A 79 6.72 -6.04 15.64
C PRO A 79 7.50 -4.73 15.72
N HIS A 80 6.97 -3.76 16.45
CA HIS A 80 7.58 -2.44 16.59
C HIS A 80 7.28 -1.81 17.92
N GLY A 81 8.04 -0.80 18.30
CA GLY A 81 7.80 -0.02 19.50
C GLY A 81 8.72 1.17 19.62
N CYS A 82 8.34 2.04 20.54
CA CYS A 82 9.09 3.21 20.93
C CYS A 82 9.41 3.12 22.44
N VAL A 83 10.61 3.55 22.85
CA VAL A 83 11.02 3.52 24.26
C VAL A 83 10.69 4.84 24.96
N GLU A 84 11.00 5.96 24.34
CA GLU A 84 10.80 7.29 24.92
C GLU A 84 9.86 8.14 24.05
N SER A 85 10.32 8.54 22.87
CA SER A 85 9.54 9.34 21.92
C SER A 85 9.93 9.02 20.49
N PHE A 86 8.97 9.17 19.59
CA PHE A 86 9.16 8.96 18.17
C PHE A 86 8.23 9.88 17.38
N SER A 87 8.80 10.77 16.57
CA SER A 87 8.07 11.75 15.80
C SER A 87 8.29 11.50 14.31
N HIS A 88 7.23 11.37 13.54
CA HIS A 88 7.32 11.06 12.12
C HIS A 88 6.13 11.57 11.32
N LEU A 89 6.41 12.02 10.09
CA LEU A 89 5.39 12.18 9.05
C LEU A 89 5.22 10.82 8.35
N TYR A 90 3.99 10.36 8.19
CA TYR A 90 3.74 9.06 7.57
C TYR A 90 2.72 9.13 6.44
N PHE A 91 2.85 8.19 5.51
CA PHE A 91 1.86 7.92 4.47
C PHE A 91 1.64 6.42 4.33
N HIS A 92 0.38 6.05 4.27
CA HIS A 92 -0.06 4.71 3.88
C HIS A 92 -0.47 4.74 2.42
N PHE A 93 0.15 3.90 1.61
CA PHE A 93 -0.06 3.97 0.16
C PHE A 93 0.02 2.60 -0.50
N ASN A 94 -0.53 2.54 -1.70
CA ASN A 94 -0.32 1.47 -2.66
C ASN A 94 0.16 2.09 -3.97
N LEU A 95 1.06 1.40 -4.64
CA LEU A 95 1.56 1.77 -5.95
C LEU A 95 1.48 0.58 -6.88
N SER A 96 0.74 0.70 -7.96
CA SER A 96 0.55 -0.37 -8.93
C SER A 96 0.60 0.16 -10.36
N LYS A 97 0.80 -0.73 -11.31
CA LYS A 97 0.67 -0.43 -12.73
C LYS A 97 -0.72 -0.89 -13.18
N SER A 98 -1.57 0.05 -13.66
CA SER A 98 -2.92 -0.22 -14.19
C SER A 98 -3.70 -1.26 -13.37
N GLY A 99 -3.76 -1.05 -12.04
CA GLY A 99 -4.40 -1.98 -11.13
C GLY A 99 -3.71 -3.35 -11.01
N GLY A 100 -2.51 -3.52 -11.57
CA GLY A 100 -1.65 -4.68 -11.36
C GLY A 100 -1.32 -4.90 -9.89
N PRO A 101 -0.50 -5.93 -9.57
CA PRO A 101 0.02 -6.10 -8.23
C PRO A 101 0.75 -4.85 -7.76
N ASP A 102 0.68 -4.58 -6.46
CA ASP A 102 1.46 -3.51 -5.86
C ASP A 102 2.95 -3.76 -6.11
N LEU A 103 3.67 -2.74 -6.52
CA LEU A 103 5.08 -2.86 -6.90
C LEU A 103 5.97 -3.31 -5.73
N PHE A 104 5.54 -3.09 -4.48
CA PHE A 104 6.23 -3.56 -3.28
C PHE A 104 5.77 -4.94 -2.81
N SER A 105 4.86 -5.64 -3.51
CA SER A 105 4.33 -6.95 -3.10
C SER A 105 5.39 -8.04 -3.01
N SER A 106 6.47 -7.95 -3.81
CA SER A 106 7.59 -8.89 -3.78
C SER A 106 8.65 -8.54 -2.72
N LEU A 107 8.66 -7.31 -2.20
CA LEU A 107 9.59 -6.87 -1.16
C LEU A 107 9.26 -7.53 0.18
N LYS A 108 10.25 -8.18 0.81
CA LYS A 108 10.07 -8.98 2.03
C LYS A 108 10.82 -8.40 3.24
N GLN A 109 11.26 -7.17 3.14
CA GLN A 109 12.05 -6.51 4.17
C GLN A 109 11.73 -5.04 4.28
N ILE A 110 11.88 -4.49 5.48
CA ILE A 110 11.84 -3.05 5.71
C ILE A 110 13.12 -2.44 5.14
N LEU A 111 12.98 -1.32 4.45
CA LEU A 111 14.11 -0.55 3.92
C LEU A 111 14.21 0.78 4.65
N ILE A 112 15.43 1.16 5.04
CA ILE A 112 15.71 2.45 5.68
C ILE A 112 16.79 3.15 4.87
N LEU A 113 16.56 4.42 4.56
CA LEU A 113 17.48 5.27 3.82
C LEU A 113 17.67 6.61 4.53
N PRO A 114 18.88 7.18 4.49
CA PRO A 114 19.09 8.53 5.01
C PRO A 114 18.32 9.56 4.18
N LEU A 115 17.79 10.55 4.86
CA LEU A 115 17.18 11.74 4.25
C LEU A 115 17.55 12.95 5.10
N ASP A 116 17.94 14.04 4.47
CA ASP A 116 18.36 15.20 5.22
C ASP A 116 17.19 15.82 6.03
N ARG A 117 17.51 16.33 7.22
CA ARG A 117 16.54 16.85 8.17
C ARG A 117 15.78 18.08 7.65
N GLN A 118 16.39 18.88 6.79
CA GLN A 118 15.73 20.07 6.22
C GLN A 118 14.65 19.66 5.23
N THR A 119 14.90 18.62 4.44
CA THR A 119 13.88 18.01 3.56
C THR A 119 12.71 17.48 4.35
N ILE A 120 12.95 16.73 5.44
CA ILE A 120 11.87 16.20 6.31
C ILE A 120 11.05 17.36 6.91
N ALA A 121 11.73 18.38 7.46
CA ALA A 121 11.04 19.56 8.03
C ALA A 121 10.20 20.29 6.97
N HIS A 122 10.73 20.44 5.75
CA HIS A 122 10.00 21.03 4.65
C HIS A 122 8.76 20.21 4.27
N MET A 123 8.87 18.88 4.19
CA MET A 123 7.71 18.02 3.90
C MET A 123 6.62 18.11 4.97
N ILE A 124 7.00 18.24 6.25
CA ILE A 124 6.05 18.49 7.34
C ILE A 124 5.36 19.84 7.18
N GLN A 125 6.08 20.90 6.78
CA GLN A 125 5.48 22.20 6.48
C GLN A 125 4.49 22.12 5.31
N LEU A 126 4.85 21.45 4.23
CA LEU A 126 3.97 21.23 3.07
C LEU A 126 2.71 20.44 3.46
N TYR A 127 2.86 19.41 4.31
CA TYR A 127 1.73 18.61 4.80
C TYR A 127 0.73 19.46 5.60
N ASN A 128 1.21 20.38 6.43
CA ASN A 128 0.37 21.25 7.25
C ASN A 128 -0.18 22.47 6.49
N SER A 129 0.21 22.66 5.23
CA SER A 129 -0.23 23.79 4.42
C SER A 129 -1.65 23.59 3.88
N GLN A 130 -2.42 24.69 3.82
CA GLN A 130 -3.74 24.72 3.17
C GLN A 130 -3.66 25.08 1.68
N ASN A 131 -2.46 25.36 1.16
CA ASN A 131 -2.28 25.73 -0.23
C ASN A 131 -2.24 24.46 -1.13
N PRO A 132 -3.14 24.34 -2.12
CA PRO A 132 -3.15 23.19 -3.02
C PRO A 132 -1.83 22.97 -3.79
N ALA A 133 -1.07 24.04 -4.07
CA ALA A 133 0.23 23.91 -4.73
C ALA A 133 1.25 23.17 -3.84
N ASP A 134 1.17 23.32 -2.53
CA ASP A 134 2.04 22.64 -1.59
C ASP A 134 1.71 21.14 -1.50
N ALA A 135 0.44 20.77 -1.65
CA ALA A 135 0.05 19.36 -1.77
C ALA A 135 0.63 18.71 -3.03
N LEU A 136 0.66 19.42 -4.17
CA LEU A 136 1.31 18.93 -5.39
C LEU A 136 2.83 18.78 -5.20
N LEU A 137 3.46 19.74 -4.53
CA LEU A 137 4.88 19.67 -4.23
C LEU A 137 5.19 18.50 -3.29
N LEU A 138 4.42 18.31 -2.23
CA LEU A 138 4.54 17.16 -1.33
C LEU A 138 4.40 15.83 -2.08
N THR A 139 3.43 15.73 -2.99
CA THR A 139 3.25 14.54 -3.85
C THR A 139 4.50 14.27 -4.69
N SER A 140 5.16 15.31 -5.19
CA SER A 140 6.41 15.16 -5.95
C SER A 140 7.55 14.60 -5.10
N PHE A 141 7.69 15.04 -3.84
CA PHE A 141 8.63 14.46 -2.89
C PHE A 141 8.32 12.98 -2.62
N LEU A 142 7.07 12.65 -2.35
CA LEU A 142 6.64 11.27 -2.13
C LEU A 142 6.99 10.36 -3.30
N LEU A 143 6.67 10.76 -4.53
CA LEU A 143 6.98 9.98 -5.74
C LEU A 143 8.48 9.81 -5.94
N ARG A 144 9.29 10.84 -5.69
CA ARG A 144 10.75 10.77 -5.74
C ARG A 144 11.29 9.72 -4.76
N ASP A 145 10.81 9.76 -3.51
CA ASP A 145 11.31 8.91 -2.44
C ASP A 145 10.85 7.45 -2.61
N ILE A 146 9.60 7.25 -3.02
CA ILE A 146 9.09 5.94 -3.42
C ILE A 146 9.94 5.36 -4.56
N ASN A 147 10.26 6.17 -5.59
CA ASN A 147 11.11 5.73 -6.70
C ASN A 147 12.54 5.39 -6.25
N THR A 148 13.06 6.06 -5.22
CA THR A 148 14.37 5.73 -4.64
C THR A 148 14.36 4.32 -4.04
N PHE A 149 13.33 3.95 -3.28
CA PHE A 149 13.16 2.59 -2.75
C PHE A 149 12.95 1.54 -3.85
N ILE A 150 12.19 1.87 -4.87
CA ILE A 150 12.00 1.01 -6.05
C ILE A 150 13.36 0.74 -6.71
N SER A 151 14.13 1.78 -6.99
CA SER A 151 15.45 1.66 -7.64
C SER A 151 16.41 0.82 -6.82
N LEU A 152 16.39 0.96 -5.49
CA LEU A 152 17.16 0.12 -4.58
C LEU A 152 16.70 -1.33 -4.66
N GLY A 153 15.40 -1.61 -4.56
CA GLY A 153 14.86 -2.96 -4.62
C GLY A 153 15.16 -3.68 -5.94
N VAL A 154 15.13 -2.96 -7.06
CA VAL A 154 15.52 -3.50 -8.37
C VAL A 154 17.01 -3.79 -8.44
N SER A 155 17.85 -2.83 -8.04
CA SER A 155 19.30 -2.98 -8.09
C SER A 155 19.83 -4.11 -7.20
N THR A 156 19.14 -4.39 -6.09
CA THR A 156 19.48 -5.48 -5.17
C THR A 156 18.83 -6.83 -5.56
N GLY A 157 17.98 -6.85 -6.61
CA GLY A 157 17.24 -8.04 -7.03
C GLY A 157 16.14 -8.48 -6.05
N THR A 158 15.76 -7.63 -5.09
CA THR A 158 14.70 -7.93 -4.12
C THR A 158 13.30 -7.58 -4.63
N MET A 159 13.21 -6.92 -5.78
CA MET A 159 11.95 -6.56 -6.45
C MET A 159 11.95 -6.99 -7.91
N THR A 160 10.79 -7.41 -8.41
CA THR A 160 10.55 -7.73 -9.82
C THR A 160 9.27 -7.08 -10.31
N TYR A 161 9.25 -6.66 -11.57
CA TYR A 161 8.07 -6.03 -12.22
C TYR A 161 7.53 -6.84 -13.40
N ALA A 162 8.23 -7.91 -13.78
CA ALA A 162 7.82 -8.73 -14.90
C ALA A 162 6.95 -9.87 -14.40
N TYR A 163 5.70 -9.87 -14.82
CA TYR A 163 4.78 -10.98 -14.63
C TYR A 163 4.58 -11.72 -15.95
N SER A 164 4.27 -13.01 -15.90
CA SER A 164 3.87 -13.74 -17.10
C SER A 164 2.54 -13.19 -17.62
N GLU A 165 2.31 -13.30 -18.93
CA GLU A 165 1.04 -12.94 -19.58
C GLU A 165 -0.17 -13.59 -18.88
N THR A 166 0.02 -14.82 -18.39
CA THR A 166 -0.99 -15.52 -17.60
C THR A 166 -1.35 -14.77 -16.31
N MET A 167 -0.35 -14.27 -15.57
CA MET A 167 -0.59 -13.54 -14.32
C MET A 167 -1.15 -12.14 -14.57
N GLU A 168 -0.71 -11.45 -15.62
CA GLU A 168 -1.32 -10.19 -16.03
C GLU A 168 -2.80 -10.37 -16.38
N ARG A 169 -3.18 -11.45 -17.07
CA ARG A 169 -4.57 -11.78 -17.34
C ARG A 169 -5.38 -12.07 -16.08
N VAL A 170 -4.82 -12.82 -15.13
CA VAL A 170 -5.48 -13.09 -13.83
C VAL A 170 -5.75 -11.80 -13.08
N VAL A 171 -4.75 -10.91 -13.01
CA VAL A 171 -4.88 -9.62 -12.34
C VAL A 171 -5.96 -8.76 -13.00
N ARG A 172 -6.00 -8.71 -14.31
CA ARG A 172 -7.04 -7.99 -15.07
C ARG A 172 -8.44 -8.55 -14.78
N LEU A 173 -8.61 -9.87 -14.76
CA LEU A 173 -9.89 -10.52 -14.40
C LEU A 173 -10.33 -10.18 -12.98
N ILE A 174 -9.38 -10.12 -12.03
CA ILE A 174 -9.70 -9.69 -10.67
C ILE A 174 -10.24 -8.27 -10.66
N GLN A 175 -9.61 -7.34 -11.40
CA GLN A 175 -10.07 -5.95 -11.46
C GLN A 175 -11.46 -5.80 -12.05
N GLU A 176 -11.71 -6.48 -13.17
CA GLU A 176 -12.98 -6.43 -13.90
C GLU A 176 -14.15 -6.98 -13.06
N ARG A 177 -13.89 -7.96 -12.17
CA ARG A 177 -14.91 -8.68 -11.39
C ARG A 177 -14.79 -8.50 -9.89
N LEU A 178 -14.05 -7.49 -9.44
CA LEU A 178 -13.73 -7.28 -8.05
C LEU A 178 -14.99 -7.03 -7.21
N SER A 179 -15.36 -8.01 -6.41
CA SER A 179 -16.46 -7.95 -5.45
C SER A 179 -16.21 -8.92 -4.28
N ALA A 180 -16.98 -8.80 -3.21
CA ALA A 180 -16.90 -9.72 -2.07
C ALA A 180 -17.31 -11.18 -2.40
N ARG A 181 -17.84 -11.40 -3.60
CA ARG A 181 -18.22 -12.74 -4.09
C ARG A 181 -17.19 -13.37 -5.00
N LEU A 182 -16.16 -12.63 -5.42
CA LEU A 182 -15.13 -13.17 -6.29
C LEU A 182 -14.33 -14.26 -5.58
N THR A 183 -14.22 -15.42 -6.20
CA THR A 183 -13.54 -16.59 -5.65
C THR A 183 -12.38 -17.05 -6.52
N VAL A 184 -11.39 -17.70 -5.90
CA VAL A 184 -10.30 -18.36 -6.61
C VAL A 184 -10.80 -19.41 -7.61
N ASN A 185 -11.90 -20.10 -7.31
CA ASN A 185 -12.46 -21.11 -8.20
C ASN A 185 -12.99 -20.49 -9.49
N GLN A 186 -13.69 -19.36 -9.42
CA GLN A 186 -14.17 -18.63 -10.60
C GLN A 186 -13.02 -18.17 -11.51
N LEU A 187 -11.95 -17.64 -10.91
CA LEU A 187 -10.74 -17.24 -11.67
C LEU A 187 -10.05 -18.44 -12.33
N ALA A 188 -9.95 -19.56 -11.62
CA ALA A 188 -9.34 -20.79 -12.11
C ALA A 188 -10.12 -21.38 -13.30
N GLU A 189 -11.45 -21.34 -13.23
CA GLU A 189 -12.35 -21.74 -14.31
C GLU A 189 -12.14 -20.87 -15.57
N GLU A 190 -12.13 -19.55 -15.44
CA GLU A 190 -11.86 -18.60 -16.54
C GLU A 190 -10.48 -18.80 -17.19
N MET A 191 -9.51 -19.18 -16.37
CA MET A 191 -8.14 -19.47 -16.83
C MET A 191 -7.98 -20.90 -17.36
N SER A 192 -9.01 -21.75 -17.26
CA SER A 192 -8.98 -23.18 -17.65
C SER A 192 -7.85 -23.97 -16.97
N ILE A 193 -7.57 -23.67 -15.69
CA ILE A 193 -6.59 -24.37 -14.86
C ILE A 193 -7.16 -24.70 -13.50
N SER A 194 -6.53 -25.63 -12.76
CA SER A 194 -7.00 -25.98 -11.42
C SER A 194 -6.75 -24.83 -10.42
N PRO A 195 -7.63 -24.63 -9.39
CA PRO A 195 -7.45 -23.63 -8.34
C PRO A 195 -6.09 -23.75 -7.63
N SER A 196 -5.61 -24.98 -7.39
CA SER A 196 -4.32 -25.23 -6.76
C SER A 196 -3.16 -24.78 -7.64
N THR A 197 -3.23 -25.06 -8.96
CA THR A 197 -2.22 -24.62 -9.94
C THR A 197 -2.19 -23.10 -10.03
N LEU A 198 -3.37 -22.46 -10.12
CA LEU A 198 -3.47 -21.00 -10.17
C LEU A 198 -2.85 -20.36 -8.92
N THR A 199 -3.25 -20.81 -7.72
CA THR A 199 -2.75 -20.28 -6.46
C THR A 199 -1.23 -20.44 -6.31
N LYS A 200 -0.68 -21.61 -6.71
CA LYS A 200 0.76 -21.86 -6.66
C LYS A 200 1.54 -20.93 -7.61
N LYS A 201 1.08 -20.81 -8.86
CA LYS A 201 1.71 -19.92 -9.85
C LYS A 201 1.63 -18.46 -9.41
N PHE A 202 0.44 -18.02 -8.99
CA PHE A 202 0.23 -16.64 -8.55
C PHE A 202 1.16 -16.28 -7.38
N ARG A 203 1.24 -17.15 -6.35
CA ARG A 203 2.14 -16.93 -5.22
C ARG A 203 3.62 -16.92 -5.63
N ALA A 204 4.02 -17.73 -6.59
CA ALA A 204 5.41 -17.78 -7.05
C ALA A 204 5.81 -16.49 -7.79
N GLU A 205 4.92 -15.91 -8.59
CA GLU A 205 5.21 -14.71 -9.39
C GLU A 205 4.89 -13.41 -8.66
N VAL A 206 3.73 -13.33 -7.97
CA VAL A 206 3.26 -12.11 -7.30
C VAL A 206 3.74 -12.02 -5.84
N GLY A 207 4.24 -13.13 -5.29
CA GLY A 207 4.78 -13.17 -3.92
C GLY A 207 3.72 -13.25 -2.81
N THR A 208 2.44 -13.10 -3.14
CA THR A 208 1.31 -13.08 -2.20
C THR A 208 0.31 -14.19 -2.56
N PRO A 209 -0.35 -14.85 -1.57
CA PRO A 209 -1.43 -15.78 -1.86
C PRO A 209 -2.57 -15.11 -2.63
N LEU A 210 -3.15 -15.80 -3.63
CA LEU A 210 -4.18 -15.24 -4.50
C LEU A 210 -5.42 -14.75 -3.73
N GLY A 211 -5.89 -15.50 -2.72
CA GLY A 211 -7.02 -15.06 -1.88
C GLY A 211 -6.70 -13.76 -1.14
N THR A 212 -5.51 -13.67 -0.53
CA THR A 212 -5.05 -12.46 0.15
C THR A 212 -4.96 -11.27 -0.82
N TYR A 213 -4.53 -11.51 -2.07
CA TYR A 213 -4.49 -10.47 -3.09
C TYR A 213 -5.89 -9.95 -3.44
N ILE A 214 -6.88 -10.84 -3.63
CA ILE A 214 -8.28 -10.46 -3.88
C ILE A 214 -8.81 -9.62 -2.71
N ASP A 215 -8.61 -10.07 -1.47
CA ASP A 215 -9.03 -9.34 -0.27
C ASP A 215 -8.39 -7.95 -0.19
N THR A 216 -7.10 -7.84 -0.56
CA THR A 216 -6.38 -6.56 -0.63
C THR A 216 -7.01 -5.61 -1.63
N MET A 217 -7.26 -6.08 -2.84
CA MET A 217 -7.85 -5.26 -3.89
C MET A 217 -9.26 -4.81 -3.50
N LEU A 218 -10.05 -5.71 -2.90
CA LEU A 218 -11.38 -5.39 -2.38
C LEU A 218 -11.31 -4.34 -1.26
N PHE A 219 -10.38 -4.50 -0.33
CA PHE A 219 -10.18 -3.53 0.74
C PHE A 219 -9.76 -2.14 0.21
N ARG A 220 -8.85 -2.08 -0.76
CA ARG A 220 -8.48 -0.83 -1.44
C ARG A 220 -9.69 -0.15 -2.08
N LYS A 221 -10.55 -0.93 -2.75
CA LYS A 221 -11.80 -0.42 -3.32
C LYS A 221 -12.75 0.12 -2.25
N CYS A 222 -12.84 -0.57 -1.11
CA CYS A 222 -13.61 -0.08 0.06
C CYS A 222 -13.10 1.27 0.55
N MET A 223 -11.78 1.41 0.74
CA MET A 223 -11.17 2.66 1.17
C MET A 223 -11.41 3.77 0.16
N HIS A 224 -11.20 3.50 -1.12
CA HIS A 224 -11.45 4.47 -2.18
C HIS A 224 -12.89 5.00 -2.15
N LEU A 225 -13.90 4.13 -2.08
CA LEU A 225 -15.31 4.53 -2.01
C LEU A 225 -15.65 5.31 -0.72
N LEU A 226 -15.03 4.94 0.41
CA LEU A 226 -15.21 5.66 1.66
C LEU A 226 -14.66 7.09 1.61
N LEU A 227 -13.55 7.31 0.89
CA LEU A 227 -12.88 8.59 0.75
C LEU A 227 -13.49 9.47 -0.34
N SER A 228 -13.73 8.89 -1.51
CA SER A 228 -14.10 9.63 -2.72
C SER A 228 -15.60 9.85 -2.88
N THR A 229 -16.44 9.25 -2.02
CA THR A 229 -17.90 9.35 -2.13
C THR A 229 -18.58 9.63 -0.80
N ASP A 230 -19.83 10.18 -0.88
CA ASP A 230 -20.72 10.34 0.27
C ASP A 230 -21.70 9.17 0.45
N LEU A 231 -21.50 8.06 -0.27
CA LEU A 231 -22.39 6.92 -0.20
C LEU A 231 -22.52 6.39 1.24
N PRO A 232 -23.75 6.08 1.70
CA PRO A 232 -23.94 5.38 2.96
C PRO A 232 -23.16 4.07 3.02
N ILE A 233 -22.70 3.69 4.21
CA ILE A 233 -21.91 2.45 4.42
C ILE A 233 -22.64 1.22 3.84
N GLY A 234 -23.96 1.13 4.02
CA GLY A 234 -24.76 0.05 3.45
C GLY A 234 -24.78 0.04 1.91
N LYS A 235 -24.73 1.21 1.27
CA LYS A 235 -24.66 1.30 -0.19
C LYS A 235 -23.29 0.89 -0.74
N ILE A 236 -22.21 1.20 -0.06
CA ILE A 236 -20.87 0.70 -0.40
C ILE A 236 -20.84 -0.83 -0.27
N ALA A 237 -21.42 -1.38 0.80
CA ALA A 237 -21.50 -2.82 0.98
C ALA A 237 -22.30 -3.51 -0.16
N GLU A 238 -23.40 -2.91 -0.58
CA GLU A 238 -24.23 -3.38 -1.70
C GLU A 238 -23.47 -3.32 -3.03
N GLU A 239 -22.80 -2.18 -3.34
CA GLU A 239 -22.02 -1.98 -4.56
C GLU A 239 -20.86 -2.99 -4.71
N LEU A 240 -20.24 -3.35 -3.58
CA LEU A 240 -19.16 -4.33 -3.53
C LEU A 240 -19.66 -5.78 -3.30
N GLU A 241 -20.95 -6.00 -3.36
CA GLU A 241 -21.60 -7.31 -3.24
C GLU A 241 -21.33 -8.04 -1.91
N PHE A 242 -21.09 -7.31 -0.81
CA PHE A 242 -21.10 -7.92 0.51
C PHE A 242 -22.50 -8.43 0.85
N CYS A 243 -22.58 -9.52 1.60
CA CYS A 243 -23.87 -10.09 1.99
C CYS A 243 -24.71 -9.11 2.84
N ASP A 244 -24.06 -8.29 3.66
CA ASP A 244 -24.66 -7.22 4.45
C ASP A 244 -23.59 -6.18 4.91
N GLN A 245 -24.06 -5.05 5.42
CA GLN A 245 -23.18 -3.99 5.92
C GLN A 245 -22.42 -4.38 7.20
N PHE A 246 -22.90 -5.36 7.97
CA PHE A 246 -22.21 -5.83 9.18
C PHE A 246 -21.00 -6.68 8.82
N TYR A 247 -21.14 -7.53 7.80
CA TYR A 247 -20.02 -8.30 7.26
C TYR A 247 -18.96 -7.36 6.62
N PHE A 248 -19.41 -6.39 5.83
CA PHE A 248 -18.52 -5.34 5.31
C PHE A 248 -17.76 -4.62 6.45
N SER A 249 -18.45 -4.21 7.51
CA SER A 249 -17.83 -3.50 8.64
C SER A 249 -16.80 -4.36 9.38
N ARG A 250 -17.07 -5.67 9.53
CA ARG A 250 -16.12 -6.62 10.13
C ARG A 250 -14.90 -6.82 9.22
N PHE A 251 -15.13 -7.03 7.93
CA PHE A 251 -14.05 -7.14 6.93
C PHE A 251 -13.14 -5.92 6.96
N PHE A 252 -13.71 -4.72 6.91
CA PHE A 252 -12.95 -3.47 6.94
C PHE A 252 -12.16 -3.32 8.25
N LYS A 253 -12.79 -3.55 9.40
CA LYS A 253 -12.13 -3.47 10.71
C LYS A 253 -10.99 -4.49 10.86
N GLN A 254 -11.14 -5.69 10.30
CA GLN A 254 -10.09 -6.71 10.31
C GLN A 254 -8.84 -6.25 9.54
N HIS A 255 -9.01 -5.50 8.45
CA HIS A 255 -7.91 -5.04 7.60
C HIS A 255 -7.29 -3.72 8.04
N TYR A 256 -8.06 -2.85 8.69
CA TYR A 256 -7.60 -1.50 9.04
C TYR A 256 -7.53 -1.24 10.56
N GLY A 257 -8.15 -2.06 11.37
CA GLY A 257 -8.20 -1.86 12.82
C GLY A 257 -9.40 -1.06 13.34
N GLU A 258 -10.01 -0.19 12.52
CA GLU A 258 -11.19 0.59 12.89
C GLU A 258 -12.39 0.34 11.95
N THR A 259 -13.59 0.77 12.38
CA THR A 259 -14.78 0.60 11.55
C THR A 259 -14.82 1.59 10.38
N PRO A 260 -15.52 1.26 9.25
CA PRO A 260 -15.66 2.18 8.12
C PRO A 260 -16.22 3.56 8.51
N THR A 261 -17.15 3.58 9.47
CA THR A 261 -17.76 4.81 9.98
C THR A 261 -16.75 5.67 10.77
N ALA A 262 -15.93 5.04 11.61
CA ALA A 262 -14.89 5.73 12.37
C ALA A 262 -13.81 6.28 11.43
N TYR A 263 -13.36 5.46 10.47
CA TYR A 263 -12.41 5.84 9.44
C TYR A 263 -12.88 7.07 8.64
N ARG A 264 -14.09 7.04 8.08
CA ARG A 264 -14.66 8.18 7.33
C ARG A 264 -14.77 9.44 8.19
N ARG A 265 -15.20 9.31 9.45
CA ARG A 265 -15.35 10.46 10.35
C ARG A 265 -14.00 11.11 10.65
N ARG A 266 -12.96 10.33 10.93
CA ARG A 266 -11.61 10.83 11.22
C ARG A 266 -11.07 11.65 10.06
N LEU A 267 -11.19 11.15 8.83
CA LEU A 267 -10.66 11.81 7.64
C LEU A 267 -11.46 13.05 7.17
N ARG A 268 -12.70 13.24 7.67
CA ARG A 268 -13.49 14.45 7.37
C ARG A 268 -13.34 15.53 8.44
N GLN A 269 -12.72 15.23 9.55
CA GLN A 269 -12.51 16.16 10.67
C GLN A 269 -11.09 16.73 10.72
N GLY A 270 -10.13 16.15 10.01
CA GLY A 270 -8.78 16.65 9.74
C GLY A 270 -8.74 17.40 8.41
#